data_ebcab9d0c33c2ade95420e34433ed127
#
_entry.id   ebcab9d0c33c2ade95420e34433ed127
#
_cell.length_a   1.000
_cell.length_b   1.000
_cell.length_c   1.000
_cell.angle_alpha   90.00
_cell.angle_beta   90.00
_cell.angle_gamma   90.00
#
_symmetry.space_group_name_H-M   'P 1'
#
loop_
_entity.id
_entity.type
_entity.pdbx_description
1 polymer ?
#
loop_
_entity_poly.entity_id
_entity_poly.type
_entity_poly.pdbx_seq_one_letter_code
_entity_poly.pdbx_strand_id
1 'polypeptide(L)'
;QPYDSLHVAACLKHYIGYSRSEGGRDYVYTDISDQAIWETYMPPYIATVNAGAATVMSSFNDINGIPSTANVHWLKDVLRTQLGFSGLIVSDWYGIDQLKSQGVTKDDKEAAYEAFAAGTNVDMVDNLYGRHLEDLIKEKKITIAQIDEAVRRILKLKFELGLFEKPFVNILPDEKRFLLPEDIKTVEKY
;
A
#
# COMPACT_ATOMS: atom_id res chain seq x y z
N GLN A 1 12.99 4.77 -13.72
CA GLN A 1 13.58 6.10 -14.00
C GLN A 1 13.55 6.90 -12.72
N PRO A 2 14.57 7.70 -12.42
CA PRO A 2 14.51 8.60 -11.29
C PRO A 2 13.38 9.61 -11.54
N TYR A 3 12.58 9.88 -10.52
CA TYR A 3 11.54 10.89 -10.56
C TYR A 3 12.20 12.27 -10.67
N ASP A 4 11.61 13.16 -11.45
CA ASP A 4 12.00 14.56 -11.51
C ASP A 4 11.04 15.44 -10.70
N SER A 5 11.26 16.76 -10.72
CA SER A 5 10.43 17.72 -9.97
C SER A 5 8.99 17.85 -10.47
N LEU A 6 8.64 17.21 -11.59
CA LEU A 6 7.33 17.27 -12.23
C LEU A 6 6.51 15.98 -12.00
N HIS A 7 7.11 14.96 -11.39
CA HIS A 7 6.49 13.66 -11.20
C HIS A 7 6.31 13.31 -9.73
N VAL A 8 5.24 12.60 -9.43
CA VAL A 8 4.96 12.01 -8.12
C VAL A 8 4.97 10.50 -8.22
N ALA A 9 5.26 9.83 -7.12
CA ALA A 9 5.19 8.37 -7.04
C ALA A 9 3.73 7.90 -7.11
N ALA A 10 3.40 7.09 -8.11
CA ALA A 10 2.06 6.51 -8.24
C ALA A 10 1.83 5.43 -7.19
N CYS A 11 0.63 5.42 -6.61
CA CYS A 11 0.15 4.40 -5.69
C CYS A 11 -1.01 3.61 -6.31
N LEU A 12 -0.78 2.32 -6.52
CA LEU A 12 -1.83 1.38 -6.92
C LEU A 12 -2.76 1.10 -5.75
N LYS A 13 -4.07 1.28 -5.93
CA LYS A 13 -5.02 1.01 -4.84
C LYS A 13 -6.44 0.71 -5.34
N HIS A 14 -7.19 -0.02 -4.56
CA HIS A 14 -6.76 -0.70 -3.36
C HIS A 14 -6.57 -2.18 -3.69
N TYR A 15 -5.42 -2.72 -3.33
CA TYR A 15 -5.01 -4.07 -3.70
C TYR A 15 -5.51 -5.07 -2.66
N ILE A 16 -6.40 -5.97 -2.96
CA ILE A 16 -7.03 -6.35 -4.22
C ILE A 16 -8.51 -6.68 -4.00
N GLY A 17 -9.32 -6.57 -5.06
CA GLY A 17 -10.71 -7.01 -5.02
C GLY A 17 -11.67 -6.07 -4.28
N TYR A 18 -11.26 -4.86 -3.91
CA TYR A 18 -12.02 -3.94 -3.06
C TYR A 18 -13.42 -3.59 -3.60
N SER A 19 -13.59 -3.51 -4.91
CA SER A 19 -14.89 -3.24 -5.53
C SER A 19 -15.86 -4.44 -5.54
N ARG A 20 -15.43 -5.61 -5.05
CA ARG A 20 -16.22 -6.86 -5.06
C ARG A 20 -16.73 -7.25 -3.67
N SER A 21 -16.58 -6.38 -2.67
CA SER A 21 -17.07 -6.64 -1.31
C SER A 21 -18.58 -6.95 -1.30
N GLU A 22 -18.99 -7.88 -0.45
CA GLU A 22 -20.36 -8.35 -0.37
C GLU A 22 -21.37 -7.23 -0.06
N GLY A 23 -22.43 -7.17 -0.85
CA GLY A 23 -23.48 -6.15 -0.74
C GLY A 23 -23.00 -4.73 -1.06
N GLY A 24 -21.80 -4.55 -1.67
CA GLY A 24 -21.20 -3.25 -1.93
C GLY A 24 -20.84 -2.49 -0.67
N ARG A 25 -20.72 -3.17 0.47
CA ARG A 25 -20.40 -2.56 1.77
C ARG A 25 -18.89 -2.51 1.99
N ASP A 26 -18.45 -1.46 2.65
CA ASP A 26 -17.06 -1.30 3.04
C ASP A 26 -16.66 -2.25 4.18
N TYR A 27 -15.40 -2.59 4.27
CA TYR A 27 -14.79 -3.39 5.35
C TYR A 27 -15.32 -4.84 5.48
N VAL A 28 -16.04 -5.35 4.50
CA VAL A 28 -16.57 -6.70 4.52
C VAL A 28 -15.79 -7.65 3.61
N TYR A 29 -16.09 -8.93 3.77
CA TYR A 29 -15.44 -10.00 3.03
C TYR A 29 -15.75 -9.98 1.53
N THR A 30 -14.87 -10.62 0.78
CA THR A 30 -15.00 -10.82 -0.65
C THR A 30 -14.87 -12.31 -0.96
N ASP A 31 -16.00 -12.94 -1.28
CA ASP A 31 -16.00 -14.31 -1.78
C ASP A 31 -15.81 -14.28 -3.31
N ILE A 32 -14.63 -14.69 -3.75
CA ILE A 32 -14.21 -14.60 -5.14
C ILE A 32 -13.21 -15.69 -5.49
N SER A 33 -13.44 -16.34 -6.63
CA SER A 33 -12.48 -17.34 -7.12
C SER A 33 -11.17 -16.69 -7.59
N ASP A 34 -10.07 -17.42 -7.44
CA ASP A 34 -8.77 -16.98 -7.97
C ASP A 34 -8.82 -16.69 -9.47
N GLN A 35 -9.56 -17.52 -10.23
CA GLN A 35 -9.77 -17.28 -11.66
C GLN A 35 -10.38 -15.90 -11.91
N ALA A 36 -11.44 -15.54 -11.18
CA ALA A 36 -12.09 -14.24 -11.35
C ALA A 36 -11.16 -13.09 -10.93
N ILE A 37 -10.33 -13.28 -9.90
CA ILE A 37 -9.31 -12.29 -9.53
C ILE A 37 -8.32 -12.10 -10.69
N TRP A 38 -7.77 -13.18 -11.25
CA TRP A 38 -6.80 -13.11 -12.33
C TRP A 38 -7.37 -12.55 -13.63
N GLU A 39 -8.59 -12.88 -13.98
CA GLU A 39 -9.20 -12.44 -15.23
C GLU A 39 -9.75 -11.01 -15.18
N THR A 40 -10.23 -10.57 -14.01
CA THR A 40 -10.96 -9.31 -13.90
C THR A 40 -10.18 -8.22 -13.15
N TYR A 41 -9.58 -8.57 -12.01
CA TYR A 41 -8.99 -7.58 -11.10
C TYR A 41 -7.47 -7.40 -11.29
N MET A 42 -6.76 -8.46 -11.65
CA MET A 42 -5.30 -8.41 -11.80
C MET A 42 -4.79 -7.66 -13.04
N PRO A 43 -5.47 -7.64 -14.20
CA PRO A 43 -4.90 -7.00 -15.38
C PRO A 43 -4.45 -5.54 -15.18
N PRO A 44 -5.23 -4.64 -14.55
CA PRO A 44 -4.77 -3.28 -14.29
C PRO A 44 -3.59 -3.20 -13.33
N TYR A 45 -3.51 -4.08 -12.32
CA TYR A 45 -2.36 -4.13 -11.41
C TYR A 45 -1.10 -4.59 -12.13
N ILE A 46 -1.20 -5.64 -12.96
CA ILE A 46 -0.08 -6.12 -13.79
C ILE A 46 0.43 -5.00 -14.70
N ALA A 47 -0.47 -4.35 -15.43
CA ALA A 47 -0.11 -3.26 -16.33
C ALA A 47 0.59 -2.10 -15.59
N THR A 48 0.10 -1.74 -14.41
CA THR A 48 0.61 -0.60 -13.66
C THR A 48 1.92 -0.93 -12.94
N VAL A 49 2.11 -2.18 -12.45
CA VAL A 49 3.41 -2.65 -11.94
C VAL A 49 4.45 -2.61 -13.04
N ASN A 50 4.11 -3.10 -14.25
CA ASN A 50 5.00 -3.07 -15.41
C ASN A 50 5.31 -1.63 -15.88
N ALA A 51 4.40 -0.70 -15.67
CA ALA A 51 4.62 0.72 -15.94
C ALA A 51 5.49 1.43 -14.88
N GLY A 52 5.85 0.75 -13.79
CA GLY A 52 6.77 1.28 -12.77
C GLY A 52 6.08 2.00 -11.62
N ALA A 53 4.86 1.63 -11.24
CA ALA A 53 4.24 2.15 -10.03
C ALA A 53 5.13 1.92 -8.80
N ALA A 54 5.28 2.94 -7.98
CA ALA A 54 6.23 2.94 -6.88
C ALA A 54 5.67 2.35 -5.58
N THR A 55 4.36 2.43 -5.39
CA THR A 55 3.71 1.98 -4.16
C THR A 55 2.42 1.22 -4.45
N VAL A 56 2.02 0.38 -3.49
CA VAL A 56 0.74 -0.33 -3.47
C VAL A 56 0.11 -0.12 -2.11
N MET A 57 -1.18 0.17 -2.08
CA MET A 57 -1.97 0.22 -0.84
C MET A 57 -2.87 -1.01 -0.78
N SER A 58 -2.81 -1.75 0.33
CA SER A 58 -3.69 -2.89 0.57
C SER A 58 -5.14 -2.43 0.74
N SER A 59 -6.09 -3.25 0.36
CA SER A 59 -7.51 -2.95 0.52
C SER A 59 -8.04 -3.33 1.90
N PHE A 60 -9.20 -2.79 2.27
CA PHE A 60 -9.87 -3.07 3.54
C PHE A 60 -10.54 -4.43 3.61
N ASN A 61 -11.02 -4.94 2.47
CA ASN A 61 -11.70 -6.22 2.42
C ASN A 61 -10.74 -7.39 2.62
N ASP A 62 -11.30 -8.51 3.00
CA ASP A 62 -10.60 -9.77 2.88
C ASP A 62 -10.75 -10.39 1.48
N ILE A 63 -9.97 -11.38 1.19
CA ILE A 63 -10.13 -12.28 0.07
C ILE A 63 -10.29 -13.69 0.64
N ASN A 64 -11.50 -14.25 0.50
CA ASN A 64 -11.81 -15.60 0.95
C ASN A 64 -11.44 -15.84 2.43
N GLY A 65 -11.75 -14.85 3.29
CA GLY A 65 -11.54 -14.91 4.73
C GLY A 65 -10.14 -14.46 5.21
N ILE A 66 -9.26 -14.00 4.31
CA ILE A 66 -7.93 -13.47 4.69
C ILE A 66 -7.88 -11.98 4.35
N PRO A 67 -7.80 -11.06 5.35
CA PRO A 67 -7.70 -9.64 5.11
C PRO A 67 -6.54 -9.27 4.20
N SER A 68 -6.77 -8.40 3.24
CA SER A 68 -5.76 -8.03 2.23
C SER A 68 -4.47 -7.50 2.85
N THR A 69 -4.55 -6.76 3.96
CA THR A 69 -3.38 -6.21 4.68
C THR A 69 -2.48 -7.29 5.29
N ALA A 70 -3.03 -8.47 5.61
CA ALA A 70 -2.30 -9.61 6.17
C ALA A 70 -2.23 -10.83 5.22
N ASN A 71 -2.56 -10.64 3.94
CA ASN A 71 -2.62 -11.72 2.97
C ASN A 71 -1.24 -12.00 2.36
N VAL A 72 -0.54 -12.99 2.91
CA VAL A 72 0.78 -13.42 2.45
C VAL A 72 0.76 -13.82 0.97
N HIS A 73 -0.25 -14.59 0.55
CA HIS A 73 -0.36 -15.04 -0.84
C HIS A 73 -0.40 -13.85 -1.81
N TRP A 74 -1.34 -12.93 -1.63
CA TRP A 74 -1.49 -11.81 -2.57
C TRP A 74 -0.36 -10.78 -2.46
N LEU A 75 0.16 -10.50 -1.27
CA LEU A 75 1.21 -9.49 -1.09
C LEU A 75 2.62 -10.01 -1.39
N LYS A 76 2.95 -11.26 -0.99
CA LYS A 76 4.30 -11.81 -1.20
C LYS A 76 4.39 -12.68 -2.43
N ASP A 77 3.55 -13.72 -2.51
CA ASP A 77 3.73 -14.71 -3.57
C ASP A 77 3.35 -14.11 -4.93
N VAL A 78 2.20 -13.45 -5.01
CA VAL A 78 1.75 -12.85 -6.27
C VAL A 78 2.46 -11.52 -6.51
N LEU A 79 2.24 -10.50 -5.67
CA LEU A 79 2.70 -9.14 -5.96
C LEU A 79 4.23 -9.05 -5.99
N ARG A 80 4.92 -9.56 -4.95
CA ARG A 80 6.38 -9.48 -4.86
C ARG A 80 7.09 -10.46 -5.78
N THR A 81 6.71 -11.75 -5.70
CA THR A 81 7.47 -12.82 -6.36
C THR A 81 7.04 -12.98 -7.81
N GLN A 82 5.76 -13.15 -8.08
CA GLN A 82 5.28 -13.45 -9.43
C GLN A 82 5.30 -12.19 -10.33
N LEU A 83 4.86 -11.04 -9.82
CA LEU A 83 4.85 -9.78 -10.59
C LEU A 83 6.15 -8.98 -10.47
N GLY A 84 7.07 -9.36 -9.58
CA GLY A 84 8.36 -8.68 -9.41
C GLY A 84 8.25 -7.27 -8.80
N PHE A 85 7.16 -6.95 -8.12
CA PHE A 85 6.99 -5.62 -7.53
C PHE A 85 8.02 -5.35 -6.44
N SER A 86 8.92 -4.41 -6.68
CA SER A 86 9.99 -4.05 -5.74
C SER A 86 9.68 -2.83 -4.86
N GLY A 87 8.58 -2.14 -5.12
CA GLY A 87 8.20 -0.91 -4.46
C GLY A 87 7.68 -1.09 -3.03
N LEU A 88 7.05 -0.06 -2.50
CA LEU A 88 6.53 0.02 -1.13
C LEU A 88 5.10 -0.50 -1.05
N ILE A 89 4.79 -1.29 -0.01
CA ILE A 89 3.42 -1.66 0.35
C ILE A 89 3.03 -0.91 1.62
N VAL A 90 1.93 -0.19 1.56
CA VAL A 90 1.36 0.56 2.69
C VAL A 90 -0.02 -0.01 3.03
N SER A 91 -0.39 -0.04 4.31
CA SER A 91 -1.76 -0.34 4.71
C SER A 91 -2.70 0.80 4.30
N ASP A 92 -3.98 0.55 4.22
CA ASP A 92 -4.97 1.62 4.19
C ASP A 92 -5.15 2.22 5.60
N TRP A 93 -5.99 3.22 5.73
CA TRP A 93 -6.27 3.98 6.96
C TRP A 93 -6.79 3.06 8.07
N TYR A 94 -6.08 2.94 9.18
CA TYR A 94 -6.34 1.96 10.24
C TYR A 94 -6.44 0.51 9.77
N GLY A 95 -5.84 0.17 8.62
CA GLY A 95 -5.98 -1.16 8.01
C GLY A 95 -5.31 -2.29 8.78
N ILE A 96 -4.32 -2.01 9.63
CA ILE A 96 -3.70 -3.01 10.48
C ILE A 96 -4.54 -3.23 11.75
N ASP A 97 -5.05 -2.16 12.34
CA ASP A 97 -5.94 -2.24 13.51
C ASP A 97 -7.21 -3.05 13.22
N GLN A 98 -7.74 -2.93 12.01
CA GLN A 98 -8.94 -3.64 11.55
C GLN A 98 -8.80 -5.16 11.57
N LEU A 99 -7.62 -5.73 11.52
CA LEU A 99 -7.42 -7.18 11.62
C LEU A 99 -8.07 -7.78 12.87
N LYS A 100 -8.17 -7.01 13.94
CA LYS A 100 -8.87 -7.41 15.17
C LYS A 100 -10.38 -7.48 14.97
N SER A 101 -10.97 -6.43 14.39
CA SER A 101 -12.41 -6.40 14.13
C SER A 101 -12.84 -7.38 13.05
N GLN A 102 -11.96 -7.74 12.15
CA GLN A 102 -12.14 -8.81 11.17
C GLN A 102 -11.98 -10.22 11.78
N GLY A 103 -11.65 -10.32 13.08
CA GLY A 103 -11.57 -11.58 13.81
C GLY A 103 -10.32 -12.43 13.51
N VAL A 104 -9.30 -11.84 12.89
CA VAL A 104 -8.08 -12.57 12.47
C VAL A 104 -6.99 -12.50 13.52
N THR A 105 -6.95 -11.43 14.30
CA THR A 105 -5.97 -11.21 15.37
C THR A 105 -6.65 -10.83 16.67
N LYS A 106 -6.05 -11.22 17.79
CA LYS A 106 -6.62 -11.01 19.13
C LYS A 106 -6.24 -9.65 19.75
N ASP A 107 -5.10 -9.08 19.34
CA ASP A 107 -4.55 -7.86 19.91
C ASP A 107 -3.71 -7.07 18.90
N ASP A 108 -3.31 -5.86 19.29
CA ASP A 108 -2.50 -4.94 18.47
C ASP A 108 -1.16 -5.54 18.05
N LYS A 109 -0.50 -6.28 18.94
CA LYS A 109 0.80 -6.88 18.66
C LYS A 109 0.71 -7.99 17.64
N GLU A 110 -0.32 -8.82 17.72
CA GLU A 110 -0.57 -9.85 16.72
C GLU A 110 -0.95 -9.22 15.37
N ALA A 111 -1.77 -8.16 15.36
CA ALA A 111 -2.10 -7.41 14.15
C ALA A 111 -0.85 -6.82 13.48
N ALA A 112 0.04 -6.20 14.26
CA ALA A 112 1.33 -5.72 13.76
C ALA A 112 2.19 -6.85 13.18
N TYR A 113 2.22 -7.99 13.83
CA TYR A 113 2.97 -9.16 13.37
C TYR A 113 2.44 -9.69 12.03
N GLU A 114 1.14 -9.96 11.94
CA GLU A 114 0.52 -10.55 10.75
C GLU A 114 0.67 -9.63 9.53
N ALA A 115 0.40 -8.33 9.68
CA ALA A 115 0.57 -7.37 8.59
C ALA A 115 2.04 -7.23 8.15
N PHE A 116 2.97 -7.14 9.10
CA PHE A 116 4.39 -7.05 8.80
C PHE A 116 4.92 -8.34 8.16
N ALA A 117 4.52 -9.49 8.70
CA ALA A 117 4.86 -10.80 8.16
C ALA A 117 4.30 -11.01 6.75
N ALA A 118 3.13 -10.45 6.43
CA ALA A 118 2.57 -10.48 5.08
C ALA A 118 3.29 -9.55 4.09
N GLY A 119 4.13 -8.63 4.55
CA GLY A 119 4.94 -7.75 3.70
C GLY A 119 4.42 -6.33 3.58
N THR A 120 3.45 -5.91 4.38
CA THR A 120 3.04 -4.51 4.53
C THR A 120 4.18 -3.75 5.22
N ASN A 121 4.80 -2.82 4.49
CA ASN A 121 6.02 -2.14 4.94
C ASN A 121 5.72 -0.89 5.78
N VAL A 122 4.61 -0.23 5.52
CA VAL A 122 4.21 1.03 6.17
C VAL A 122 2.83 0.86 6.78
N ASP A 123 2.75 1.22 8.03
CA ASP A 123 1.55 1.33 8.84
C ASP A 123 0.97 2.74 8.65
N MET A 124 -0.23 2.82 8.08
CA MET A 124 -0.91 4.09 7.91
C MET A 124 -1.78 4.41 9.13
N VAL A 125 -1.33 5.36 9.96
CA VAL A 125 -2.05 5.97 11.09
C VAL A 125 -2.07 5.14 12.39
N ASP A 126 -2.15 3.81 12.33
CA ASP A 126 -2.32 2.94 13.51
C ASP A 126 -1.22 3.09 14.55
N ASN A 127 -0.01 3.34 14.11
CA ASN A 127 1.20 3.33 14.93
C ASN A 127 1.43 1.98 15.66
N LEU A 128 0.89 0.89 15.11
CA LEU A 128 1.09 -0.46 15.69
C LEU A 128 2.52 -0.93 15.48
N TYR A 129 3.13 -0.59 14.35
CA TYR A 129 4.54 -0.90 14.11
C TYR A 129 5.45 -0.16 15.09
N GLY A 130 5.22 1.12 15.32
CA GLY A 130 6.01 1.90 16.28
C GLY A 130 5.91 1.36 17.72
N ARG A 131 4.76 0.78 18.09
CA ARG A 131 4.52 0.26 19.44
C ARG A 131 4.99 -1.18 19.64
N HIS A 132 5.01 -2.02 18.61
CA HIS A 132 5.11 -3.48 18.80
C HIS A 132 6.26 -4.17 18.07
N LEU A 133 6.85 -3.58 17.00
CA LEU A 133 7.91 -4.29 16.24
C LEU A 133 9.16 -4.56 17.08
N GLU A 134 9.53 -3.67 18.02
CA GLU A 134 10.67 -3.91 18.90
C GLU A 134 10.46 -5.14 19.79
N ASP A 135 9.27 -5.30 20.36
CA ASP A 135 8.95 -6.45 21.19
C ASP A 135 8.90 -7.75 20.37
N LEU A 136 8.37 -7.69 19.14
CA LEU A 136 8.37 -8.83 18.23
C LEU A 136 9.80 -9.27 17.84
N ILE A 137 10.76 -8.35 17.76
CA ILE A 137 12.18 -8.67 17.60
C ILE A 137 12.72 -9.39 18.84
N LYS A 138 12.46 -8.85 20.05
CA LYS A 138 12.88 -9.46 21.32
C LYS A 138 12.32 -10.87 21.48
N GLU A 139 11.09 -11.09 21.05
CA GLU A 139 10.40 -12.39 21.03
C GLU A 139 10.87 -13.30 19.87
N LYS A 140 11.78 -12.84 19.02
CA LYS A 140 12.29 -13.58 17.85
C LYS A 140 11.23 -13.98 16.83
N LYS A 141 10.09 -13.28 16.79
CA LYS A 141 9.04 -13.46 15.78
C LYS A 141 9.38 -12.82 14.46
N ILE A 142 10.10 -11.71 14.51
CA ILE A 142 10.67 -11.03 13.35
C ILE A 142 12.15 -10.75 13.58
N THR A 143 12.87 -10.42 12.53
CA THR A 143 14.31 -10.13 12.58
C THR A 143 14.61 -8.69 12.23
N ILE A 144 15.75 -8.18 12.71
CA ILE A 144 16.27 -6.86 12.30
C ILE A 144 16.41 -6.78 10.78
N ALA A 145 16.87 -7.84 10.12
CA ALA A 145 17.02 -7.86 8.67
C ALA A 145 15.69 -7.62 7.91
N GLN A 146 14.56 -8.09 8.46
CA GLN A 146 13.24 -7.80 7.88
C GLN A 146 12.84 -6.33 8.06
N ILE A 147 13.17 -5.72 9.20
CA ILE A 147 13.00 -4.29 9.44
C ILE A 147 13.86 -3.48 8.46
N ASP A 148 15.14 -3.83 8.35
CA ASP A 148 16.09 -3.16 7.43
C ASP A 148 15.59 -3.21 5.98
N GLU A 149 15.00 -4.33 5.57
CA GLU A 149 14.44 -4.46 4.22
C GLU A 149 13.24 -3.52 4.02
N ALA A 150 12.33 -3.42 4.98
CA ALA A 150 11.20 -2.50 4.92
C ALA A 150 11.66 -1.04 4.89
N VAL A 151 12.59 -0.67 5.78
CA VAL A 151 13.18 0.68 5.84
C VAL A 151 13.93 1.01 4.55
N ARG A 152 14.68 0.07 3.99
CA ARG A 152 15.40 0.26 2.72
C ARG A 152 14.45 0.63 1.57
N ARG A 153 13.28 0.00 1.49
CA ARG A 153 12.26 0.33 0.48
C ARG A 153 11.74 1.76 0.63
N ILE A 154 11.48 2.18 1.87
CA ILE A 154 11.02 3.54 2.19
C ILE A 154 12.10 4.56 1.82
N LEU A 155 13.34 4.33 2.27
CA LEU A 155 14.45 5.24 2.00
C LEU A 155 14.79 5.32 0.52
N LYS A 156 14.77 4.17 -0.19
CA LYS A 156 14.99 4.13 -1.64
C LYS A 156 14.01 5.05 -2.37
N LEU A 157 12.72 4.93 -2.08
CA LEU A 157 11.70 5.79 -2.70
C LEU A 157 11.91 7.27 -2.38
N LYS A 158 12.26 7.59 -1.13
CA LYS A 158 12.58 8.98 -0.73
C LYS A 158 13.78 9.55 -1.49
N PHE A 159 14.83 8.74 -1.69
CA PHE A 159 15.98 9.15 -2.51
C PHE A 159 15.62 9.33 -3.98
N GLU A 160 14.85 8.41 -4.55
CA GLU A 160 14.41 8.50 -5.94
C GLU A 160 13.52 9.72 -6.22
N LEU A 161 12.77 10.17 -5.20
CA LEU A 161 11.95 11.39 -5.25
C LEU A 161 12.75 12.68 -4.94
N GLY A 162 14.04 12.58 -4.60
CA GLY A 162 14.88 13.74 -4.25
C GLY A 162 14.46 14.45 -2.95
N LEU A 163 13.78 13.74 -2.02
CA LEU A 163 13.23 14.37 -0.81
C LEU A 163 14.31 14.75 0.21
N PHE A 164 15.53 14.24 0.06
CA PHE A 164 16.66 14.64 0.91
C PHE A 164 17.33 15.90 0.40
N GLU A 165 17.37 16.08 -0.93
CA GLU A 165 17.98 17.24 -1.58
C GLU A 165 17.03 18.43 -1.62
N LYS A 166 15.72 18.16 -1.78
CA LYS A 166 14.67 19.18 -1.88
C LYS A 166 13.47 18.82 -1.00
N PRO A 167 13.62 18.89 0.33
CA PRO A 167 12.57 18.47 1.26
C PRO A 167 11.38 19.45 1.33
N PHE A 168 11.54 20.67 0.80
CA PHE A 168 10.52 21.70 0.86
C PHE A 168 10.02 22.08 -0.52
N VAL A 169 8.75 22.41 -0.61
CA VAL A 169 8.11 22.96 -1.81
C VAL A 169 8.03 24.48 -1.72
N ASN A 170 8.11 25.16 -2.84
CA ASN A 170 7.84 26.60 -2.90
C ASN A 170 6.34 26.84 -2.70
N ILE A 171 5.99 27.62 -1.70
CA ILE A 171 4.61 28.05 -1.47
C ILE A 171 4.32 29.21 -2.43
N LEU A 172 3.40 29.00 -3.37
CA LEU A 172 2.90 30.03 -4.26
C LEU A 172 1.61 30.62 -3.67
N PRO A 173 1.31 31.93 -3.91
CA PRO A 173 0.00 32.50 -3.61
C PRO A 173 -1.12 31.70 -4.27
N ASP A 174 -2.27 31.57 -3.62
CA ASP A 174 -3.38 30.75 -4.09
C ASP A 174 -3.89 31.16 -5.48
N GLU A 175 -3.89 32.47 -5.77
CA GLU A 175 -4.32 33.00 -7.07
C GLU A 175 -3.43 32.50 -8.24
N LYS A 176 -2.21 32.04 -7.95
CA LYS A 176 -1.26 31.48 -8.92
C LYS A 176 -1.22 29.96 -8.94
N ARG A 177 -2.15 29.30 -8.27
CA ARG A 177 -2.12 27.83 -8.09
C ARG A 177 -3.36 27.13 -8.63
N PHE A 178 -4.49 27.82 -8.72
CA PHE A 178 -5.78 27.23 -9.04
C PHE A 178 -6.42 27.91 -10.24
N LEU A 179 -7.14 27.12 -11.04
CA LEU A 179 -7.95 27.57 -12.17
C LEU A 179 -7.15 28.41 -13.17
N LEU A 180 -5.93 27.99 -13.44
CA LEU A 180 -5.13 28.65 -14.49
C LEU A 180 -5.82 28.52 -15.85
N PRO A 181 -5.69 29.50 -16.77
CA PRO A 181 -6.32 29.44 -18.10
C PRO A 181 -5.97 28.17 -18.88
N GLU A 182 -4.75 27.64 -18.72
CA GLU A 182 -4.29 26.38 -19.32
C GLU A 182 -4.99 25.15 -18.71
N ASP A 183 -5.25 25.16 -17.41
CA ASP A 183 -5.97 24.07 -16.73
C ASP A 183 -7.42 24.03 -17.19
N ILE A 184 -8.08 25.19 -17.28
CA ILE A 184 -9.45 25.32 -17.77
C ILE A 184 -9.55 24.79 -19.21
N LYS A 185 -8.65 25.21 -20.10
CA LYS A 185 -8.60 24.70 -21.47
C LYS A 185 -8.38 23.19 -21.55
N THR A 186 -7.63 22.64 -20.62
CA THR A 186 -7.42 21.19 -20.56
C THR A 186 -8.71 20.47 -20.20
N VAL A 187 -9.44 20.95 -19.19
CA VAL A 187 -10.73 20.37 -18.78
C VAL A 187 -11.78 20.48 -19.87
N GLU A 188 -11.86 21.62 -20.59
CA GLU A 188 -12.80 21.84 -21.68
C GLU A 188 -12.57 20.91 -22.89
N LYS A 189 -11.36 20.34 -23.00
CA LYS A 189 -11.00 19.46 -24.11
C LYS A 189 -11.48 18.01 -23.92
N TYR A 190 -11.75 17.59 -22.68
CA TYR A 190 -12.13 16.24 -22.30
C TYR A 190 -13.52 16.18 -21.68
#